data_34e4592e859fa1758bbd2af1e1c18ce8
#
_entry.id   34e4592e859fa1758bbd2af1e1c18ce8
#
_cell.length_a   1.000
_cell.length_b   1.000
_cell.length_c   1.000
_cell.angle_alpha   90.00
_cell.angle_beta   90.00
_cell.angle_gamma   90.00
#
_symmetry.space_group_name_H-M   'P 1'
#
loop_
_entity.id
_entity.type
_entity.pdbx_description
1 polymer ?
#
loop_
_entity_poly.entity_id
_entity_poly.type
_entity_poly.pdbx_seq_one_letter_code
_entity_poly.pdbx_strand_id
1 'polypeptide(L)'
;MVTGAPTQFVSSSGTRYTYFRTHGYLQTMGAEVNSKTYSREQRTRYRQRLLENLDRFAGYLSTATFADTASIGLELELNLTNQDFSPALRNAAVLEEIADPAFQTEIGAFNIEMNHPALAIGGSGLRDLEDSLRLQLNRADTHAAEVKTEILMTGILPTLRPSLLDNKEWLSAGKRYAALNTSVLQARGEDVHIDLRGKESLSFYAKNIAPEAACTSVQLHLEVSPEDFAPAWNAAQIIAAPQVALAANSPIFMEHVLWHETRIELFKQAIDTRPPEMRNQGVRPRVWFGERWITSIFDLFEENVRYFPALLPELSRSSGGSTSAGAPLLPELRLHNGTVYRWNRPIYDPGEHTPNLRLENRILPAGPTVLDIVANAAFFYGMVQHLRTADRPLWTRLAFKSAADNFLACARDGLESTVYWPGIGEIPVAELIVRHLVPQAALGLQELGVDQQLIERYLDVIRERARTEQNGASWQISYLRRLEDEGLDRRAALAELTRKYWQNMNSNAPVHEWRLD
;
A
#
# COMPACT_ATOMS: atom_id res chain seq x y z
N MET A 1 25.35 -11.24 24.20
CA MET A 1 24.17 -11.74 24.95
C MET A 1 23.64 -10.56 25.75
N VAL A 2 22.61 -9.92 25.29
CA VAL A 2 21.76 -9.02 26.09
C VAL A 2 20.33 -9.47 25.82
N THR A 3 19.80 -10.26 26.73
CA THR A 3 18.38 -10.69 26.72
C THR A 3 17.54 -9.52 27.16
N GLY A 4 16.89 -8.85 26.20
CA GLY A 4 15.88 -7.85 26.51
C GLY A 4 14.65 -8.51 27.11
N ALA A 5 14.24 -8.09 28.30
CA ALA A 5 13.02 -8.55 28.95
C ALA A 5 11.79 -8.15 28.12
N PRO A 6 10.71 -8.96 28.07
CA PRO A 6 9.48 -8.63 27.35
C PRO A 6 8.80 -7.41 28.01
N THR A 7 8.43 -6.44 27.21
CA THR A 7 7.67 -5.28 27.68
C THR A 7 6.20 -5.67 27.76
N GLN A 8 5.60 -5.63 28.95
CA GLN A 8 4.18 -5.89 29.16
C GLN A 8 3.41 -4.59 29.23
N PHE A 9 2.34 -4.48 28.47
CA PHE A 9 1.35 -3.41 28.61
C PHE A 9 0.01 -3.98 29.08
N VAL A 10 -0.69 -3.22 29.90
CA VAL A 10 -2.01 -3.57 30.43
C VAL A 10 -3.01 -2.60 29.82
N SER A 11 -4.03 -3.11 29.12
CA SER A 11 -5.14 -2.28 28.64
C SER A 11 -6.01 -1.78 29.79
N SER A 12 -6.84 -0.79 29.53
CA SER A 12 -7.85 -0.30 30.49
C SER A 12 -8.88 -1.36 30.93
N SER A 13 -8.96 -2.48 30.21
CA SER A 13 -9.78 -3.66 30.52
C SER A 13 -9.02 -4.74 31.33
N GLY A 14 -7.75 -4.51 31.70
CA GLY A 14 -6.96 -5.43 32.52
C GLY A 14 -6.32 -6.59 31.74
N THR A 15 -6.42 -6.63 30.43
CA THR A 15 -5.81 -7.67 29.58
C THR A 15 -4.30 -7.40 29.43
N ARG A 16 -3.47 -8.40 29.76
CA ARG A 16 -2.02 -8.32 29.62
C ARG A 16 -1.62 -8.80 28.23
N TYR A 17 -1.04 -7.92 27.44
CA TYR A 17 -0.41 -8.28 26.16
C TYR A 17 1.07 -8.54 26.37
N THR A 18 1.52 -9.71 25.99
CA THR A 18 2.95 -10.06 26.00
C THR A 18 3.46 -9.94 24.56
N TYR A 19 4.15 -8.84 24.26
CA TYR A 19 4.84 -8.70 22.98
C TYR A 19 6.16 -9.49 23.02
N PHE A 20 6.21 -10.56 22.24
CA PHE A 20 7.50 -11.14 21.88
C PHE A 20 8.17 -10.19 20.88
N ARG A 21 9.34 -9.67 21.25
CA ARG A 21 10.21 -8.93 20.33
C ARG A 21 10.63 -9.86 19.20
N THR A 22 9.85 -9.97 18.16
CA THR A 22 10.29 -10.53 16.88
C THR A 22 11.04 -9.44 16.13
N HIS A 23 12.34 -9.34 16.35
CA HIS A 23 13.25 -8.38 15.72
C HIS A 23 13.36 -8.55 14.19
N GLY A 24 12.61 -9.45 13.57
CA GLY A 24 12.74 -9.83 12.16
C GLY A 24 11.95 -8.97 11.17
N TYR A 25 10.85 -8.35 11.57
CA TYR A 25 9.95 -7.67 10.62
C TYR A 25 10.38 -6.25 10.24
N LEU A 26 11.18 -5.58 11.05
CA LEU A 26 11.51 -4.16 10.89
C LEU A 26 12.75 -3.88 9.99
N GLN A 27 13.47 -4.89 9.51
CA GLN A 27 14.77 -4.64 8.86
C GLN A 27 14.80 -4.68 7.32
N THR A 28 13.69 -4.93 6.59
CA THR A 28 13.84 -5.33 5.19
C THR A 28 13.27 -4.39 4.13
N MET A 29 12.38 -3.46 4.46
CA MET A 29 11.78 -2.57 3.45
C MET A 29 12.55 -1.25 3.26
N GLY A 30 13.40 -0.86 4.18
CA GLY A 30 14.11 0.41 4.23
C GLY A 30 15.64 0.34 4.19
N ALA A 31 16.29 -0.73 3.66
CA ALA A 31 17.75 -0.82 3.66
C ALA A 31 18.40 0.40 2.97
N GLU A 32 19.25 1.13 3.73
CA GLU A 32 20.02 2.26 3.20
C GLU A 32 21.01 1.79 2.13
N VAL A 33 21.30 2.67 1.18
CA VAL A 33 22.28 2.45 0.13
C VAL A 33 23.56 3.24 0.40
N ASN A 34 24.70 2.72 -0.07
CA ASN A 34 25.99 3.37 0.17
C ASN A 34 26.29 4.48 -0.84
N SER A 35 25.71 4.42 -2.04
CA SER A 35 26.01 5.32 -3.15
C SER A 35 24.75 5.93 -3.75
N LYS A 36 24.88 7.17 -4.25
CA LYS A 36 23.82 7.86 -5.02
C LYS A 36 23.92 7.57 -6.53
N THR A 37 25.04 7.06 -7.01
CA THR A 37 25.31 6.76 -8.43
C THR A 37 26.10 5.47 -8.56
N TYR A 38 25.97 4.77 -9.69
CA TYR A 38 26.54 3.44 -9.91
C TYR A 38 27.26 3.35 -11.26
N SER A 39 28.47 2.76 -11.26
CA SER A 39 29.25 2.51 -12.46
C SER A 39 28.68 1.38 -13.31
N ARG A 40 29.12 1.29 -14.59
CA ARG A 40 28.74 0.18 -15.49
C ARG A 40 29.18 -1.17 -14.92
N GLU A 41 30.37 -1.23 -14.32
CA GLU A 41 30.91 -2.45 -13.70
C GLU A 41 30.08 -2.91 -12.52
N GLN A 42 29.67 -1.99 -11.63
CA GLN A 42 28.75 -2.30 -10.53
C GLN A 42 27.43 -2.85 -11.04
N ARG A 43 26.84 -2.25 -12.08
CA ARG A 43 25.60 -2.75 -12.71
C ARG A 43 25.75 -4.15 -13.28
N THR A 44 26.91 -4.45 -13.91
CA THR A 44 27.18 -5.79 -14.48
C THR A 44 27.33 -6.83 -13.37
N ARG A 45 28.10 -6.53 -12.32
CA ARG A 45 28.26 -7.42 -11.16
C ARG A 45 26.94 -7.65 -10.42
N TYR A 46 26.15 -6.58 -10.25
CA TYR A 46 24.83 -6.70 -9.61
C TYR A 46 23.91 -7.62 -10.40
N ARG A 47 23.88 -7.51 -11.73
CA ARG A 47 23.08 -8.40 -12.58
C ARG A 47 23.49 -9.87 -12.42
N GLN A 48 24.77 -10.15 -12.33
CA GLN A 48 25.28 -11.51 -12.09
C GLN A 48 24.79 -12.04 -10.73
N ARG A 49 24.95 -11.23 -9.67
CA ARG A 49 24.47 -11.58 -8.32
C ARG A 49 22.97 -11.76 -8.25
N LEU A 50 22.23 -10.93 -8.99
CA LEU A 50 20.77 -11.02 -9.05
C LEU A 50 20.33 -12.36 -9.67
N LEU A 51 20.98 -12.82 -10.72
CA LEU A 51 20.71 -14.14 -11.32
C LEU A 51 21.10 -15.29 -10.37
N GLU A 52 22.28 -15.22 -9.73
CA GLU A 52 22.68 -16.19 -8.71
C GLU A 52 21.69 -16.26 -7.54
N ASN A 53 21.18 -15.11 -7.10
CA ASN A 53 20.15 -15.05 -6.06
C ASN A 53 18.84 -15.71 -6.53
N LEU A 54 18.43 -15.48 -7.79
CA LEU A 54 17.23 -16.07 -8.36
C LEU A 54 17.33 -17.61 -8.42
N ASP A 55 18.48 -18.15 -8.89
CA ASP A 55 18.72 -19.59 -8.96
C ASP A 55 18.72 -20.22 -7.55
N ARG A 56 19.32 -19.55 -6.57
CA ARG A 56 19.30 -19.98 -5.16
C ARG A 56 17.88 -19.98 -4.60
N PHE A 57 17.08 -18.97 -4.93
CA PHE A 57 15.68 -18.88 -4.51
C PHE A 57 14.86 -20.03 -5.09
N ALA A 58 15.03 -20.35 -6.39
CA ALA A 58 14.35 -21.47 -7.02
C ALA A 58 14.67 -22.81 -6.32
N GLY A 59 15.96 -23.07 -6.07
CA GLY A 59 16.39 -24.27 -5.34
C GLY A 59 15.84 -24.33 -3.91
N TYR A 60 15.78 -23.18 -3.23
CA TYR A 60 15.26 -23.09 -1.87
C TYR A 60 13.75 -23.33 -1.80
N LEU A 61 12.97 -22.72 -2.69
CA LEU A 61 11.51 -22.92 -2.77
C LEU A 61 11.11 -24.39 -2.94
N SER A 62 11.95 -25.19 -3.64
CA SER A 62 11.64 -26.59 -3.91
C SER A 62 11.90 -27.55 -2.74
N THR A 63 12.61 -27.10 -1.69
CA THR A 63 13.09 -28.00 -0.61
C THR A 63 12.79 -27.49 0.79
N ALA A 64 12.49 -26.21 0.95
CA ALA A 64 12.33 -25.59 2.25
C ALA A 64 10.89 -25.69 2.77
N THR A 65 10.78 -25.75 4.09
CA THR A 65 9.51 -25.54 4.80
C THR A 65 9.39 -24.08 5.18
N PHE A 66 8.28 -23.46 4.84
CA PHE A 66 7.94 -22.10 5.18
C PHE A 66 6.91 -22.06 6.32
N ALA A 67 6.84 -20.92 7.00
CA ALA A 67 5.75 -20.67 7.93
C ALA A 67 4.40 -20.65 7.19
N ASP A 68 3.37 -21.18 7.84
CA ASP A 68 1.99 -21.17 7.38
C ASP A 68 1.08 -20.95 8.60
N THR A 69 1.16 -19.76 9.16
CA THR A 69 0.48 -19.41 10.42
C THR A 69 -0.74 -18.54 10.22
N ALA A 70 -1.14 -18.24 8.97
CA ALA A 70 -2.18 -17.27 8.62
C ALA A 70 -1.96 -15.92 9.33
N SER A 71 -0.70 -15.50 9.45
CA SER A 71 -0.33 -14.21 10.02
C SER A 71 -0.65 -13.09 9.06
N ILE A 72 -1.14 -11.99 9.60
CA ILE A 72 -1.40 -10.74 8.89
C ILE A 72 -0.51 -9.63 9.42
N GLY A 73 -0.19 -8.66 8.59
CA GLY A 73 0.55 -7.45 8.96
C GLY A 73 -0.02 -6.24 8.23
N LEU A 74 0.40 -5.05 8.66
CA LEU A 74 -0.06 -3.80 8.07
C LEU A 74 1.04 -2.75 8.14
N GLU A 75 1.21 -2.02 7.03
CA GLU A 75 1.98 -0.78 6.95
C GLU A 75 0.98 0.35 6.62
N LEU A 76 1.13 1.51 7.27
CA LEU A 76 0.26 2.67 7.08
C LEU A 76 1.10 3.92 6.86
N GLU A 77 0.96 4.51 5.69
CA GLU A 77 1.59 5.78 5.36
C GLU A 77 0.68 6.94 5.79
N LEU A 78 1.29 7.96 6.38
CA LEU A 78 0.61 9.08 7.04
C LEU A 78 1.10 10.40 6.46
N ASN A 79 0.18 11.33 6.20
CA ASN A 79 0.52 12.69 5.83
C ASN A 79 0.68 13.57 7.07
N LEU A 80 1.67 14.45 7.03
CA LEU A 80 1.94 15.46 8.06
C LEU A 80 1.49 16.84 7.56
N THR A 81 0.70 17.53 8.37
CA THR A 81 0.21 18.87 8.02
C THR A 81 0.52 19.88 9.12
N ASN A 82 0.65 21.13 8.73
CA ASN A 82 0.63 22.27 9.63
C ASN A 82 -0.80 22.48 10.16
N GLN A 83 -0.98 23.37 11.12
CA GLN A 83 -2.30 23.73 11.69
C GLN A 83 -3.28 24.34 10.68
N ASP A 84 -2.77 24.89 9.56
CA ASP A 84 -3.57 25.37 8.43
C ASP A 84 -3.82 24.27 7.37
N PHE A 85 -3.49 23.01 7.69
CA PHE A 85 -3.56 21.85 6.83
C PHE A 85 -2.70 21.88 5.57
N SER A 86 -1.78 22.82 5.44
CA SER A 86 -0.71 22.76 4.43
C SER A 86 0.30 21.65 4.78
N PRO A 87 1.03 21.06 3.80
CA PRO A 87 2.00 19.99 4.08
C PRO A 87 3.12 20.47 5.02
N ALA A 88 3.44 19.67 6.05
CA ALA A 88 4.49 19.96 7.04
C ALA A 88 5.76 19.18 6.71
N LEU A 89 6.78 19.85 6.13
CA LEU A 89 8.04 19.20 5.72
C LEU A 89 8.98 18.98 6.93
N ARG A 90 8.55 18.16 7.90
CA ARG A 90 9.28 18.00 9.18
C ARG A 90 9.19 16.59 9.78
N ASN A 91 9.11 15.55 8.95
CA ASN A 91 8.98 14.17 9.43
C ASN A 91 10.08 13.77 10.42
N ALA A 92 11.32 14.26 10.25
CA ALA A 92 12.41 13.95 11.18
C ALA A 92 12.11 14.45 12.61
N ALA A 93 11.60 15.70 12.76
CA ALA A 93 11.23 16.24 14.07
C ALA A 93 10.04 15.48 14.68
N VAL A 94 9.03 15.13 13.84
CA VAL A 94 7.88 14.34 14.31
C VAL A 94 8.31 12.96 14.79
N LEU A 95 9.20 12.28 14.06
CA LEU A 95 9.73 10.96 14.45
C LEU A 95 10.60 11.02 15.71
N GLU A 96 11.33 12.12 15.92
CA GLU A 96 12.10 12.34 17.15
C GLU A 96 11.17 12.45 18.37
N GLU A 97 10.04 13.16 18.25
CA GLU A 97 9.04 13.27 19.32
C GLU A 97 8.26 11.98 19.55
N ILE A 98 7.85 11.28 18.49
CA ILE A 98 7.15 9.99 18.62
C ILE A 98 8.04 8.96 19.31
N ALA A 99 9.34 8.92 19.01
CA ALA A 99 10.37 8.06 19.59
C ALA A 99 9.98 6.56 19.65
N ASP A 100 9.19 6.08 18.68
CA ASP A 100 8.74 4.70 18.55
C ASP A 100 9.30 4.08 17.27
N PRO A 101 10.06 2.97 17.34
CA PRO A 101 10.66 2.32 16.16
C PRO A 101 9.63 1.74 15.18
N ALA A 102 8.35 1.67 15.53
CA ALA A 102 7.27 1.33 14.62
C ALA A 102 7.03 2.42 13.54
N PHE A 103 7.49 3.64 13.80
CA PHE A 103 7.37 4.77 12.87
C PHE A 103 8.71 5.06 12.20
N GLN A 104 8.68 5.30 10.89
CA GLN A 104 9.89 5.59 10.09
C GLN A 104 9.61 6.65 9.02
N THR A 105 10.71 7.11 8.39
CA THR A 105 10.62 8.09 7.30
C THR A 105 10.05 7.46 6.04
N GLU A 106 9.26 8.24 5.29
CA GLU A 106 8.87 8.00 3.91
C GLU A 106 9.60 8.95 2.95
N ILE A 107 9.40 8.77 1.63
CA ILE A 107 10.07 9.56 0.58
C ILE A 107 9.84 11.05 0.77
N GLY A 108 8.61 11.46 1.04
CA GLY A 108 8.27 12.85 1.29
C GLY A 108 8.60 13.29 2.72
N ALA A 109 9.24 14.44 2.88
CA ALA A 109 9.47 15.03 4.21
C ALA A 109 8.17 15.41 4.95
N PHE A 110 7.03 15.32 4.28
CA PHE A 110 5.69 15.48 4.81
C PHE A 110 4.94 14.16 5.03
N ASN A 111 5.66 13.03 4.97
CA ASN A 111 5.13 11.69 5.21
C ASN A 111 5.96 10.94 6.25
N ILE A 112 5.28 10.07 7.00
CA ILE A 112 5.87 9.03 7.83
C ILE A 112 5.13 7.72 7.56
N GLU A 113 5.76 6.59 7.85
CA GLU A 113 5.16 5.26 7.78
C GLU A 113 5.09 4.64 9.16
N MET A 114 3.99 3.98 9.47
CA MET A 114 3.79 3.17 10.65
C MET A 114 3.75 1.69 10.27
N ASN A 115 4.57 0.87 10.90
CA ASN A 115 4.64 -0.58 10.71
C ASN A 115 4.00 -1.30 11.89
N HIS A 116 2.88 -1.98 11.65
CA HIS A 116 2.23 -2.80 12.66
C HIS A 116 2.85 -4.21 12.67
N PRO A 117 3.24 -4.75 13.84
CA PRO A 117 3.77 -6.11 13.92
C PRO A 117 2.73 -7.15 13.48
N ALA A 118 3.22 -8.27 12.94
CA ALA A 118 2.35 -9.36 12.52
C ALA A 118 1.56 -9.95 13.68
N LEU A 119 0.32 -10.36 13.39
CA LEU A 119 -0.58 -11.02 14.34
C LEU A 119 -1.40 -12.11 13.64
N ALA A 120 -1.96 -13.04 14.40
CA ALA A 120 -2.87 -14.05 13.88
C ALA A 120 -4.24 -13.43 13.57
N ILE A 121 -4.85 -13.78 12.42
CA ILE A 121 -6.14 -13.23 12.03
C ILE A 121 -7.32 -13.85 12.79
N GLY A 122 -7.21 -15.09 13.25
CA GLY A 122 -8.29 -15.85 13.90
C GLY A 122 -8.74 -15.26 15.25
N GLY A 123 -9.93 -15.63 15.70
CA GLY A 123 -10.52 -15.14 16.94
C GLY A 123 -10.73 -13.63 16.91
N SER A 124 -10.13 -12.92 17.87
CA SER A 124 -10.19 -11.45 18.02
C SER A 124 -9.20 -10.66 17.18
N GLY A 125 -8.38 -11.30 16.31
CA GLY A 125 -7.26 -10.68 15.63
C GLY A 125 -7.57 -9.35 14.92
N LEU A 126 -8.72 -9.23 14.25
CA LEU A 126 -9.13 -7.97 13.62
C LEU A 126 -9.45 -6.85 14.64
N ARG A 127 -9.98 -7.20 15.81
CA ARG A 127 -10.20 -6.24 16.91
C ARG A 127 -8.88 -5.80 17.51
N ASP A 128 -7.98 -6.75 17.74
CA ASP A 128 -6.64 -6.48 18.28
C ASP A 128 -5.87 -5.55 17.35
N LEU A 129 -6.02 -5.72 16.03
CA LEU A 129 -5.48 -4.82 15.02
C LEU A 129 -6.10 -3.41 15.14
N GLU A 130 -7.44 -3.28 15.20
CA GLU A 130 -8.12 -1.98 15.35
C GLU A 130 -7.66 -1.26 16.62
N ASP A 131 -7.69 -1.94 17.75
CA ASP A 131 -7.34 -1.36 19.06
C ASP A 131 -5.86 -0.92 19.10
N SER A 132 -4.95 -1.73 18.55
CA SER A 132 -3.54 -1.41 18.48
C SER A 132 -3.25 -0.23 17.55
N LEU A 133 -3.85 -0.20 16.35
CA LEU A 133 -3.71 0.92 15.42
C LEU A 133 -4.19 2.24 16.04
N ARG A 134 -5.37 2.22 16.66
CA ARG A 134 -5.92 3.40 17.35
C ARG A 134 -5.01 3.89 18.47
N LEU A 135 -4.50 2.97 19.29
CA LEU A 135 -3.60 3.33 20.38
C LEU A 135 -2.31 3.98 19.86
N GLN A 136 -1.69 3.38 18.85
CA GLN A 136 -0.44 3.88 18.27
C GLN A 136 -0.63 5.22 17.58
N LEU A 137 -1.69 5.38 16.77
CA LEU A 137 -2.00 6.64 16.09
C LEU A 137 -2.36 7.77 17.06
N ASN A 138 -3.17 7.52 18.08
CA ASN A 138 -3.49 8.53 19.10
C ASN A 138 -2.25 9.01 19.85
N ARG A 139 -1.30 8.10 20.13
CA ARG A 139 -0.01 8.46 20.75
C ARG A 139 0.84 9.28 19.79
N ALA A 140 0.94 8.85 18.52
CA ALA A 140 1.70 9.56 17.52
C ALA A 140 1.15 10.98 17.28
N ASP A 141 -0.18 11.14 17.22
CA ASP A 141 -0.85 12.43 17.08
C ASP A 141 -0.56 13.36 18.26
N THR A 142 -0.63 12.84 19.50
CA THR A 142 -0.27 13.59 20.70
C THR A 142 1.17 14.12 20.64
N HIS A 143 2.13 13.30 20.22
CA HIS A 143 3.54 13.70 20.10
C HIS A 143 3.77 14.65 18.90
N ALA A 144 3.10 14.43 17.76
CA ALA A 144 3.20 15.31 16.61
C ALA A 144 2.69 16.74 16.92
N ALA A 145 1.68 16.87 17.79
CA ALA A 145 1.15 18.15 18.24
C ALA A 145 2.19 19.01 18.98
N GLU A 146 3.15 18.41 19.69
CA GLU A 146 4.24 19.13 20.37
C GLU A 146 5.12 19.91 19.39
N VAL A 147 5.25 19.42 18.16
CA VAL A 147 5.93 20.11 17.05
C VAL A 147 4.95 20.80 16.08
N LYS A 148 3.72 21.08 16.52
CA LYS A 148 2.66 21.79 15.77
C LYS A 148 2.32 21.11 14.44
N THR A 149 2.23 19.79 14.46
CA THR A 149 1.95 18.96 13.29
C THR A 149 0.73 18.10 13.57
N GLU A 150 -0.18 18.04 12.59
CA GLU A 150 -1.34 17.15 12.59
C GLU A 150 -1.05 15.95 11.69
N ILE A 151 -1.53 14.77 12.09
CA ILE A 151 -1.44 13.55 11.30
C ILE A 151 -2.74 13.34 10.53
N LEU A 152 -2.64 13.01 9.24
CA LEU A 152 -3.79 12.79 8.37
C LEU A 152 -3.64 11.50 7.56
N MET A 153 -4.68 10.66 7.59
CA MET A 153 -4.80 9.44 6.77
C MET A 153 -5.65 9.71 5.52
N THR A 154 -5.01 9.98 4.39
CA THR A 154 -5.68 10.15 3.09
C THR A 154 -4.73 9.71 1.98
N GLY A 155 -5.25 9.21 0.86
CA GLY A 155 -4.41 8.68 -0.22
C GLY A 155 -3.57 9.75 -0.95
N ILE A 156 -4.08 10.99 -1.03
CA ILE A 156 -3.35 12.19 -1.45
C ILE A 156 -3.84 13.35 -0.59
N LEU A 157 -2.92 14.13 -0.05
CA LEU A 157 -3.27 15.30 0.75
C LEU A 157 -3.91 16.38 -0.15
N PRO A 158 -5.19 16.76 0.09
CA PRO A 158 -5.92 17.68 -0.82
C PRO A 158 -5.31 19.07 -0.97
N THR A 159 -4.55 19.51 0.03
CA THR A 159 -3.90 20.82 0.08
C THR A 159 -2.52 20.89 -0.56
N LEU A 160 -2.07 19.80 -1.22
CA LEU A 160 -0.82 19.80 -1.99
C LEU A 160 -0.90 20.79 -3.15
N ARG A 161 0.16 21.58 -3.33
CA ARG A 161 0.26 22.62 -4.37
C ARG A 161 1.43 22.37 -5.31
N PRO A 162 1.37 22.88 -6.55
CA PRO A 162 2.48 22.78 -7.51
C PRO A 162 3.83 23.29 -6.97
N SER A 163 3.82 24.28 -6.07
CA SER A 163 5.03 24.82 -5.43
C SER A 163 5.83 23.77 -4.62
N LEU A 164 5.20 22.68 -4.22
CA LEU A 164 5.92 21.56 -3.57
C LEU A 164 6.96 20.93 -4.51
N LEU A 165 6.69 20.85 -5.80
CA LEU A 165 7.60 20.26 -6.79
C LEU A 165 8.92 21.02 -6.94
N ASP A 166 8.88 22.33 -6.71
CA ASP A 166 10.04 23.23 -6.79
C ASP A 166 10.76 23.39 -5.43
N ASN A 167 10.16 22.90 -4.35
CA ASN A 167 10.76 22.95 -3.01
C ASN A 167 11.87 21.90 -2.91
N LYS A 168 13.07 22.30 -2.52
CA LYS A 168 14.21 21.39 -2.36
C LYS A 168 14.16 20.52 -1.10
N GLU A 169 13.29 20.89 -0.16
CA GLU A 169 13.14 20.21 1.14
C GLU A 169 12.04 19.14 1.15
N TRP A 170 11.38 18.90 -0.02
CA TRP A 170 10.31 17.91 -0.09
C TRP A 170 10.77 16.48 0.17
N LEU A 171 12.05 16.18 -0.08
CA LEU A 171 12.63 14.84 0.01
C LEU A 171 13.13 14.57 1.44
N SER A 172 12.74 13.46 2.00
CA SER A 172 13.26 13.01 3.30
C SER A 172 14.77 12.83 3.29
N ALA A 173 15.39 13.06 4.44
CA ALA A 173 16.81 12.81 4.63
C ALA A 173 17.11 11.32 4.44
N GLY A 174 18.15 10.99 3.64
CA GLY A 174 18.57 9.61 3.40
C GLY A 174 19.21 9.44 2.03
N LYS A 175 20.19 8.55 1.93
CA LYS A 175 20.85 8.27 0.64
C LYS A 175 19.95 7.48 -0.30
N ARG A 176 19.11 6.59 0.23
CA ARG A 176 18.22 5.73 -0.54
C ARG A 176 17.23 6.54 -1.39
N TYR A 177 16.55 7.51 -0.79
CA TYR A 177 15.56 8.33 -1.50
C TYR A 177 16.22 9.21 -2.58
N ALA A 178 17.39 9.79 -2.26
CA ALA A 178 18.18 10.56 -3.22
C ALA A 178 18.70 9.68 -4.38
N ALA A 179 19.12 8.44 -4.09
CA ALA A 179 19.55 7.48 -5.10
C ALA A 179 18.38 7.04 -6.00
N LEU A 180 17.21 6.80 -5.42
CA LEU A 180 16.00 6.44 -6.16
C LEU A 180 15.59 7.56 -7.11
N ASN A 181 15.45 8.79 -6.61
CA ASN A 181 15.13 9.96 -7.42
C ASN A 181 16.11 10.12 -8.60
N THR A 182 17.41 10.05 -8.32
CA THR A 182 18.45 10.14 -9.35
C THR A 182 18.36 9.00 -10.37
N SER A 183 18.15 7.77 -9.91
CA SER A 183 18.11 6.58 -10.78
C SER A 183 16.89 6.55 -11.69
N VAL A 184 15.72 7.00 -11.21
CA VAL A 184 14.50 7.09 -12.03
C VAL A 184 14.71 8.10 -13.15
N LEU A 185 15.17 9.33 -12.83
CA LEU A 185 15.40 10.38 -13.82
C LEU A 185 16.51 10.00 -14.83
N GLN A 186 17.61 9.40 -14.36
CA GLN A 186 18.68 8.92 -15.26
C GLN A 186 18.23 7.80 -16.20
N ALA A 187 17.38 6.87 -15.68
CA ALA A 187 16.85 5.79 -16.51
C ALA A 187 15.87 6.29 -17.57
N ARG A 188 15.11 7.32 -17.25
CA ARG A 188 14.18 7.96 -18.17
C ARG A 188 14.90 8.85 -19.20
N GLY A 189 15.92 9.61 -18.78
CA GLY A 189 16.68 10.53 -19.64
C GLY A 189 16.02 11.88 -19.92
N GLU A 190 14.83 12.12 -19.38
CA GLU A 190 14.03 13.36 -19.51
C GLU A 190 13.18 13.61 -18.26
N ASP A 191 12.57 14.80 -18.16
CA ASP A 191 11.61 15.10 -17.09
C ASP A 191 10.39 14.19 -17.16
N VAL A 192 9.77 13.90 -16.01
CA VAL A 192 8.62 13.00 -15.93
C VAL A 192 7.37 13.74 -16.37
N HIS A 193 6.79 13.35 -17.51
CA HIS A 193 5.50 13.89 -17.95
C HIS A 193 4.36 13.23 -17.17
N ILE A 194 3.62 14.04 -16.40
CA ILE A 194 2.38 13.67 -15.72
C ILE A 194 1.23 14.24 -16.53
N ASP A 195 0.30 13.37 -16.97
CA ASP A 195 -0.91 13.74 -17.72
C ASP A 195 -2.09 12.95 -17.13
N LEU A 196 -2.82 13.58 -16.25
CA LEU A 196 -3.96 13.01 -15.52
C LEU A 196 -5.26 13.57 -16.08
N ARG A 197 -6.17 12.69 -16.49
CA ARG A 197 -7.47 13.07 -17.07
C ARG A 197 -8.58 12.38 -16.28
N GLY A 198 -9.34 13.17 -15.55
CA GLY A 198 -10.49 12.74 -14.76
C GLY A 198 -11.67 13.67 -14.93
N LYS A 199 -12.32 14.05 -13.83
CA LYS A 199 -13.36 15.10 -13.84
C LYS A 199 -12.79 16.44 -14.32
N GLU A 200 -11.57 16.75 -13.90
CA GLU A 200 -10.72 17.83 -14.42
C GLU A 200 -9.47 17.20 -15.07
N SER A 201 -8.58 18.02 -15.62
CA SER A 201 -7.35 17.55 -16.27
C SER A 201 -6.15 18.32 -15.74
N LEU A 202 -5.03 17.63 -15.49
CA LEU A 202 -3.78 18.19 -15.03
C LEU A 202 -2.63 17.62 -15.86
N SER A 203 -1.83 18.49 -16.49
CA SER A 203 -0.65 18.07 -17.27
C SER A 203 0.55 18.99 -16.95
N PHE A 204 1.68 18.38 -16.59
CA PHE A 204 2.93 19.09 -16.27
C PHE A 204 4.14 18.17 -16.37
N TYR A 205 5.35 18.77 -16.36
CA TYR A 205 6.62 18.05 -16.31
C TYR A 205 7.24 18.16 -14.91
N ALA A 206 7.50 17.02 -14.27
CA ALA A 206 8.16 16.93 -12.98
C ALA A 206 9.66 16.64 -13.16
N LYS A 207 10.51 17.44 -12.50
CA LYS A 207 11.97 17.29 -12.49
C LYS A 207 12.49 16.37 -11.39
N ASN A 208 11.59 15.74 -10.67
CA ASN A 208 11.85 14.86 -9.54
C ASN A 208 10.66 13.91 -9.32
N ILE A 209 10.80 12.96 -8.39
CA ILE A 209 9.76 12.00 -8.05
C ILE A 209 8.80 12.50 -6.93
N ALA A 210 8.72 13.79 -6.64
CA ALA A 210 7.78 14.33 -5.65
C ALA A 210 6.30 13.96 -5.90
N PRO A 211 5.82 13.79 -7.15
CA PRO A 211 4.47 13.28 -7.39
C PRO A 211 4.24 11.87 -6.82
N GLU A 212 5.27 11.02 -6.75
CA GLU A 212 5.18 9.71 -6.10
C GLU A 212 5.04 9.84 -4.58
N ALA A 213 5.82 10.74 -3.96
CA ALA A 213 5.73 11.02 -2.52
C ALA A 213 4.35 11.58 -2.08
N ALA A 214 3.55 12.10 -3.01
CA ALA A 214 2.18 12.51 -2.73
C ALA A 214 1.23 11.33 -2.49
N CYS A 215 1.60 10.12 -2.92
CA CYS A 215 0.78 8.91 -2.85
C CYS A 215 1.01 8.17 -1.54
N THR A 216 0.01 8.13 -0.67
CA THR A 216 0.04 7.41 0.61
C THR A 216 -0.92 6.23 0.63
N SER A 217 -0.53 5.13 1.24
CA SER A 217 -1.23 3.84 1.17
C SER A 217 -1.39 3.15 2.53
N VAL A 218 -2.28 2.15 2.54
CA VAL A 218 -2.26 1.04 3.48
C VAL A 218 -1.75 -0.19 2.74
N GLN A 219 -0.78 -0.87 3.30
CA GLN A 219 -0.24 -2.11 2.76
C GLN A 219 -0.63 -3.26 3.68
N LEU A 220 -1.38 -4.22 3.14
CA LEU A 220 -1.82 -5.40 3.89
C LEU A 220 -0.92 -6.57 3.56
N HIS A 221 -0.38 -7.22 4.57
CA HIS A 221 0.42 -8.43 4.42
C HIS A 221 -0.39 -9.65 4.80
N LEU A 222 -0.31 -10.69 3.97
CA LEU A 222 -0.84 -12.02 4.25
C LEU A 222 0.28 -13.04 4.09
N GLU A 223 0.60 -13.77 5.16
CA GLU A 223 1.52 -14.90 5.10
C GLU A 223 0.87 -16.05 4.34
N VAL A 224 1.62 -16.65 3.40
CA VAL A 224 1.09 -17.68 2.49
C VAL A 224 2.19 -18.72 2.22
N SER A 225 1.83 -20.00 2.24
CA SER A 225 2.74 -21.09 1.84
C SER A 225 3.14 -20.98 0.35
N PRO A 226 4.24 -21.59 -0.08
CA PRO A 226 4.63 -21.60 -1.50
C PRO A 226 3.54 -22.17 -2.42
N GLU A 227 2.85 -23.21 -1.97
CA GLU A 227 1.80 -23.93 -2.72
C GLU A 227 0.57 -23.04 -2.91
N ASP A 228 0.19 -22.28 -1.89
CA ASP A 228 -0.99 -21.42 -1.88
C ASP A 228 -0.73 -20.02 -2.45
N PHE A 229 0.53 -19.67 -2.70
CA PHE A 229 0.87 -18.30 -3.10
C PHE A 229 0.22 -17.89 -4.42
N ALA A 230 0.28 -18.74 -5.44
CA ALA A 230 -0.33 -18.42 -6.73
C ALA A 230 -1.86 -18.30 -6.65
N PRO A 231 -2.61 -19.21 -6.01
CA PRO A 231 -4.02 -19.03 -5.74
C PRO A 231 -4.35 -17.74 -5.00
N ALA A 232 -3.61 -17.41 -3.93
CA ALA A 232 -3.83 -16.19 -3.15
C ALA A 232 -3.56 -14.91 -3.96
N TRP A 233 -2.45 -14.88 -4.72
CA TRP A 233 -2.13 -13.74 -5.58
C TRP A 233 -3.15 -13.55 -6.70
N ASN A 234 -3.56 -14.64 -7.37
CA ASN A 234 -4.58 -14.58 -8.41
C ASN A 234 -5.93 -14.10 -7.86
N ALA A 235 -6.31 -14.55 -6.65
CA ALA A 235 -7.49 -14.07 -5.94
C ALA A 235 -7.39 -12.56 -5.65
N ALA A 236 -6.25 -12.09 -5.11
CA ALA A 236 -6.01 -10.69 -4.82
C ALA A 236 -6.09 -9.80 -6.07
N GLN A 237 -5.62 -10.28 -7.23
CA GLN A 237 -5.76 -9.56 -8.50
C GLN A 237 -7.22 -9.44 -8.96
N ILE A 238 -8.03 -10.48 -8.75
CA ILE A 238 -9.46 -10.46 -9.11
C ILE A 238 -10.22 -9.43 -8.28
N ILE A 239 -9.95 -9.38 -6.97
CA ILE A 239 -10.66 -8.46 -6.07
C ILE A 239 -10.08 -7.06 -6.04
N ALA A 240 -9.00 -6.79 -6.76
CA ALA A 240 -8.37 -5.47 -6.83
C ALA A 240 -9.35 -4.36 -7.24
N ALA A 241 -10.24 -4.65 -8.19
CA ALA A 241 -11.25 -3.72 -8.66
C ALA A 241 -12.28 -3.34 -7.58
N PRO A 242 -13.06 -4.28 -6.99
CA PRO A 242 -14.00 -3.93 -5.93
C PRO A 242 -13.29 -3.37 -4.68
N GLN A 243 -12.06 -3.79 -4.40
CA GLN A 243 -11.27 -3.27 -3.28
C GLN A 243 -10.95 -1.78 -3.46
N VAL A 244 -10.45 -1.37 -4.64
CA VAL A 244 -10.15 0.04 -4.90
C VAL A 244 -11.42 0.89 -5.00
N ALA A 245 -12.51 0.35 -5.54
CA ALA A 245 -13.80 1.05 -5.59
C ALA A 245 -14.32 1.39 -4.18
N LEU A 246 -14.26 0.42 -3.27
CA LEU A 246 -14.65 0.60 -1.87
C LEU A 246 -13.80 1.62 -1.14
N ALA A 247 -12.48 1.57 -1.34
CA ALA A 247 -11.51 2.27 -0.52
C ALA A 247 -11.07 3.62 -1.10
N ALA A 248 -11.43 3.99 -2.33
CA ALA A 248 -10.95 5.19 -3.00
C ALA A 248 -10.99 6.43 -2.09
N ASN A 249 -9.83 7.11 -1.96
CA ASN A 249 -9.62 8.20 -1.02
C ASN A 249 -8.55 9.22 -1.47
N SER A 250 -8.38 9.38 -2.79
CA SER A 250 -7.39 10.30 -3.37
C SER A 250 -7.93 11.06 -4.58
N PRO A 251 -9.09 11.75 -4.47
CA PRO A 251 -9.72 12.34 -5.66
C PRO A 251 -9.07 13.66 -6.09
N ILE A 252 -8.26 14.28 -5.24
CA ILE A 252 -7.75 15.63 -5.45
C ILE A 252 -6.22 15.60 -5.47
N PHE A 253 -5.63 16.17 -6.52
CA PHE A 253 -4.20 16.39 -6.62
C PHE A 253 -3.89 17.75 -7.24
N MET A 254 -3.05 18.54 -6.56
CA MET A 254 -2.65 19.88 -7.00
C MET A 254 -3.84 20.75 -7.43
N GLU A 255 -4.82 20.87 -6.54
CA GLU A 255 -6.04 21.68 -6.70
C GLU A 255 -7.02 21.15 -7.79
N HIS A 256 -6.79 19.97 -8.41
CA HIS A 256 -7.66 19.40 -9.45
C HIS A 256 -8.39 18.15 -8.95
N VAL A 257 -9.67 18.05 -9.27
CA VAL A 257 -10.50 16.86 -9.05
C VAL A 257 -10.30 15.90 -10.23
N LEU A 258 -9.72 14.73 -9.97
CA LEU A 258 -9.30 13.79 -11.01
C LEU A 258 -10.06 12.45 -10.90
N TRP A 259 -9.36 11.33 -10.70
CA TRP A 259 -9.96 10.02 -10.48
C TRP A 259 -10.42 9.88 -9.02
N HIS A 260 -11.34 8.97 -8.72
CA HIS A 260 -11.68 8.66 -7.31
C HIS A 260 -10.44 8.14 -6.55
N GLU A 261 -9.61 7.35 -7.24
CA GLU A 261 -8.30 6.93 -6.73
C GLU A 261 -7.19 7.38 -7.69
N THR A 262 -6.91 8.67 -7.70
CA THR A 262 -5.88 9.32 -8.54
C THR A 262 -4.49 8.72 -8.30
N ARG A 263 -4.22 8.25 -7.07
CA ARG A 263 -2.97 7.60 -6.68
C ARG A 263 -2.56 6.49 -7.65
N ILE A 264 -3.51 5.72 -8.18
CA ILE A 264 -3.22 4.61 -9.11
C ILE A 264 -2.56 5.10 -10.40
N GLU A 265 -3.09 6.13 -11.02
CA GLU A 265 -2.53 6.66 -12.27
C GLU A 265 -1.34 7.57 -12.03
N LEU A 266 -1.37 8.37 -10.95
CA LEU A 266 -0.27 9.26 -10.58
C LEU A 266 1.00 8.45 -10.28
N PHE A 267 0.93 7.43 -9.43
CA PHE A 267 2.07 6.59 -9.07
C PHE A 267 2.68 5.89 -10.30
N LYS A 268 1.83 5.37 -11.18
CA LYS A 268 2.25 4.75 -12.44
C LYS A 268 3.07 5.69 -13.33
N GLN A 269 2.71 6.97 -13.38
CA GLN A 269 3.41 7.96 -14.18
C GLN A 269 4.64 8.53 -13.47
N ALA A 270 4.56 8.78 -12.16
CA ALA A 270 5.58 9.47 -11.37
C ALA A 270 6.95 8.79 -11.37
N ILE A 271 6.98 7.47 -11.45
CA ILE A 271 8.21 6.66 -11.46
C ILE A 271 8.38 5.84 -12.75
N ASP A 272 7.75 6.25 -13.84
CA ASP A 272 7.91 5.61 -15.14
C ASP A 272 9.28 5.95 -15.73
N THR A 273 10.17 4.96 -15.74
CA THR A 273 11.53 5.07 -16.26
C THR A 273 11.62 4.95 -17.79
N ARG A 274 10.49 4.88 -18.49
CA ARG A 274 10.43 4.67 -19.95
C ARG A 274 10.18 6.00 -20.67
N PRO A 275 11.07 6.45 -21.56
CA PRO A 275 10.72 7.49 -22.51
C PRO A 275 9.65 7.01 -23.49
N PRO A 276 9.01 7.91 -24.26
CA PRO A 276 7.91 7.56 -25.17
C PRO A 276 8.25 6.42 -26.14
N GLU A 277 9.47 6.35 -26.65
CA GLU A 277 9.94 5.32 -27.58
C GLU A 277 9.88 3.93 -26.94
N MET A 278 10.34 3.78 -25.70
CA MET A 278 10.28 2.50 -25.00
C MET A 278 8.83 2.09 -24.69
N ARG A 279 7.97 3.05 -24.39
CA ARG A 279 6.53 2.77 -24.21
C ARG A 279 5.90 2.25 -25.51
N ASN A 280 6.22 2.89 -26.64
CA ASN A 280 5.74 2.47 -27.96
C ASN A 280 6.29 1.10 -28.38
N GLN A 281 7.46 0.70 -27.89
CA GLN A 281 8.03 -0.63 -28.08
C GLN A 281 7.45 -1.70 -27.13
N GLY A 282 6.50 -1.35 -26.27
CA GLY A 282 5.87 -2.28 -25.34
C GLY A 282 6.75 -2.69 -24.14
N VAL A 283 7.78 -1.90 -23.81
CA VAL A 283 8.57 -2.14 -22.59
C VAL A 283 7.66 -2.00 -21.36
N ARG A 284 7.76 -2.93 -20.43
CA ARG A 284 6.91 -2.99 -19.22
C ARG A 284 7.12 -1.79 -18.29
N PRO A 285 6.05 -1.18 -17.74
CA PRO A 285 6.15 -0.13 -16.73
C PRO A 285 6.58 -0.72 -15.38
N ARG A 286 7.24 0.07 -14.53
CA ARG A 286 7.63 -0.39 -13.19
C ARG A 286 6.46 -0.54 -12.23
N VAL A 287 5.45 0.30 -12.38
CA VAL A 287 4.16 0.18 -11.66
C VAL A 287 3.17 -0.45 -12.60
N TRP A 288 2.69 -1.63 -12.26
CA TRP A 288 1.77 -2.33 -13.13
C TRP A 288 0.94 -3.39 -12.41
N PHE A 289 -0.15 -3.77 -13.05
CA PHE A 289 -1.05 -4.79 -12.55
C PHE A 289 -0.51 -6.21 -12.78
N GLY A 290 0.19 -6.43 -13.89
CA GLY A 290 0.69 -7.73 -14.35
C GLY A 290 0.22 -8.02 -15.78
N GLU A 291 0.54 -9.21 -16.30
CA GLU A 291 0.17 -9.65 -17.65
C GLU A 291 -0.65 -10.94 -17.68
N ARG A 292 -0.54 -11.77 -16.65
CA ARG A 292 -1.12 -13.11 -16.62
C ARG A 292 -1.38 -13.59 -15.21
N TRP A 293 -2.23 -14.57 -15.10
CA TRP A 293 -2.34 -15.39 -13.89
C TRP A 293 -1.04 -16.15 -13.67
N ILE A 294 -0.57 -16.20 -12.44
CA ILE A 294 0.67 -16.91 -12.09
C ILE A 294 0.39 -18.35 -11.65
N THR A 295 1.44 -19.17 -11.69
CA THR A 295 1.43 -20.56 -11.22
C THR A 295 2.32 -20.80 -10.01
N SER A 296 3.22 -19.85 -9.72
CA SER A 296 4.16 -19.89 -8.59
C SER A 296 4.55 -18.47 -8.19
N ILE A 297 4.95 -18.27 -6.94
CA ILE A 297 5.61 -17.04 -6.49
C ILE A 297 6.88 -16.76 -7.30
N PHE A 298 7.58 -17.80 -7.74
CA PHE A 298 8.79 -17.70 -8.55
C PHE A 298 8.56 -16.93 -9.85
N ASP A 299 7.39 -17.10 -10.50
CA ASP A 299 7.02 -16.36 -11.72
C ASP A 299 7.24 -14.86 -11.57
N LEU A 300 6.87 -14.29 -10.42
CA LEU A 300 6.95 -12.84 -10.15
C LEU A 300 8.39 -12.38 -9.94
N PHE A 301 9.20 -13.15 -9.22
CA PHE A 301 10.62 -12.84 -9.02
C PHE A 301 11.42 -12.99 -10.31
N GLU A 302 11.14 -14.05 -11.08
CA GLU A 302 11.77 -14.25 -12.39
C GLU A 302 11.43 -13.12 -13.36
N GLU A 303 10.17 -12.70 -13.44
CA GLU A 303 9.75 -11.55 -14.25
C GLU A 303 10.49 -10.28 -13.83
N ASN A 304 10.63 -10.02 -12.52
CA ASN A 304 11.35 -8.85 -12.05
C ASN A 304 12.80 -8.86 -12.52
N VAL A 305 13.49 -10.00 -12.42
CA VAL A 305 14.90 -10.14 -12.82
C VAL A 305 15.08 -10.05 -14.34
N ARG A 306 14.17 -10.65 -15.12
CA ARG A 306 14.29 -10.74 -16.58
C ARG A 306 13.93 -9.45 -17.30
N TYR A 307 12.95 -8.70 -16.80
CA TYR A 307 12.33 -7.61 -17.56
C TYR A 307 12.62 -6.21 -17.01
N PHE A 308 13.13 -6.09 -15.78
CA PHE A 308 13.34 -4.77 -15.17
C PHE A 308 14.83 -4.51 -14.93
N PRO A 309 15.38 -3.40 -15.49
CA PRO A 309 16.73 -2.96 -15.14
C PRO A 309 16.81 -2.57 -13.66
N ALA A 310 17.95 -2.87 -13.00
CA ALA A 310 18.15 -2.48 -11.60
C ALA A 310 18.23 -0.94 -11.47
N LEU A 311 17.40 -0.35 -10.60
CA LEU A 311 17.47 1.06 -10.22
C LEU A 311 18.58 1.29 -9.18
N LEU A 312 18.63 0.45 -8.17
CA LEU A 312 19.58 0.52 -7.06
C LEU A 312 20.52 -0.70 -7.11
N PRO A 313 21.55 -0.73 -7.98
CA PRO A 313 22.45 -1.87 -8.11
C PRO A 313 23.50 -1.90 -6.98
N GLU A 314 23.03 -1.97 -5.73
CA GLU A 314 23.87 -2.05 -4.53
C GLU A 314 24.28 -3.50 -4.26
N LEU A 315 25.60 -3.74 -4.15
CA LEU A 315 26.14 -5.06 -3.84
C LEU A 315 26.26 -5.24 -2.33
N SER A 316 25.63 -6.27 -1.80
CA SER A 316 25.70 -6.60 -0.38
C SER A 316 26.94 -7.45 -0.06
N ARG A 317 27.54 -7.18 1.12
CA ARG A 317 28.60 -8.04 1.68
C ARG A 317 28.07 -9.41 2.12
N SER A 318 26.78 -9.50 2.40
CA SER A 318 26.10 -10.75 2.78
C SER A 318 25.57 -11.56 1.59
N SER A 319 25.90 -11.14 0.36
CA SER A 319 25.57 -11.90 -0.85
C SER A 319 26.17 -13.32 -0.73
N GLY A 320 25.32 -14.32 -0.98
CA GLY A 320 25.70 -15.73 -0.79
C GLY A 320 25.50 -16.27 0.64
N GLY A 321 25.19 -15.42 1.65
CA GLY A 321 24.91 -15.83 3.01
C GLY A 321 23.56 -16.49 3.21
N SER A 322 23.40 -17.14 4.38
CA SER A 322 22.13 -17.72 4.86
C SER A 322 21.93 -17.38 6.33
N THR A 323 20.69 -17.50 6.81
CA THR A 323 20.37 -17.42 8.26
C THR A 323 20.89 -18.63 9.00
N SER A 324 20.82 -18.64 10.32
CA SER A 324 21.14 -19.80 11.17
C SER A 324 20.28 -21.03 10.85
N ALA A 325 19.05 -20.82 10.34
CA ALA A 325 18.13 -21.85 9.89
C ALA A 325 18.37 -22.29 8.43
N GLY A 326 19.40 -21.77 7.76
CA GLY A 326 19.76 -22.15 6.38
C GLY A 326 19.00 -21.39 5.28
N ALA A 327 18.09 -20.46 5.64
CA ALA A 327 17.37 -19.68 4.65
C ALA A 327 18.31 -18.67 3.94
N PRO A 328 18.36 -18.63 2.58
CA PRO A 328 19.28 -17.74 1.88
C PRO A 328 18.87 -16.28 2.04
N LEU A 329 19.83 -15.39 2.28
CA LEU A 329 19.54 -13.96 2.52
C LEU A 329 19.05 -13.21 1.30
N LEU A 330 19.51 -13.56 0.09
CA LEU A 330 19.11 -13.01 -1.22
C LEU A 330 19.03 -11.46 -1.27
N PRO A 331 20.03 -10.73 -0.77
CA PRO A 331 19.90 -9.28 -0.57
C PRO A 331 19.69 -8.52 -1.88
N GLU A 332 20.34 -8.91 -2.98
CA GLU A 332 20.17 -8.26 -4.27
C GLU A 332 18.79 -8.53 -4.87
N LEU A 333 18.26 -9.76 -4.74
CA LEU A 333 16.92 -10.11 -5.21
C LEU A 333 15.83 -9.36 -4.44
N ARG A 334 15.97 -9.27 -3.11
CA ARG A 334 15.03 -8.54 -2.25
C ARG A 334 15.05 -7.04 -2.53
N LEU A 335 16.24 -6.44 -2.67
CA LEU A 335 16.38 -5.02 -3.03
C LEU A 335 15.78 -4.74 -4.41
N HIS A 336 16.03 -5.61 -5.40
CA HIS A 336 15.47 -5.47 -6.74
C HIS A 336 13.94 -5.56 -6.73
N ASN A 337 13.38 -6.53 -6.03
CA ASN A 337 11.93 -6.68 -5.85
C ASN A 337 11.30 -5.41 -5.26
N GLY A 338 11.96 -4.76 -4.31
CA GLY A 338 11.52 -3.49 -3.72
C GLY A 338 11.53 -2.29 -4.68
N THR A 339 12.11 -2.43 -5.89
CA THR A 339 12.11 -1.38 -6.94
C THR A 339 11.20 -1.69 -8.13
N VAL A 340 10.42 -2.76 -8.06
CA VAL A 340 9.37 -3.11 -9.02
C VAL A 340 8.03 -3.04 -8.28
N TYR A 341 7.20 -2.11 -8.67
CA TYR A 341 6.02 -1.72 -7.89
C TYR A 341 4.77 -2.41 -8.43
N ARG A 342 4.54 -3.64 -7.96
CA ARG A 342 3.30 -4.36 -8.23
C ARG A 342 2.23 -3.97 -7.22
N TRP A 343 0.97 -3.91 -7.64
CA TRP A 343 -0.15 -3.64 -6.73
C TRP A 343 -0.38 -4.78 -5.71
N ASN A 344 -0.05 -6.02 -6.10
CA ASN A 344 0.10 -7.15 -5.21
C ASN A 344 1.54 -7.67 -5.36
N ARG A 345 2.40 -7.40 -4.38
CA ARG A 345 3.83 -7.68 -4.43
C ARG A 345 4.17 -8.97 -3.67
N PRO A 346 5.00 -9.85 -4.25
CA PRO A 346 5.52 -11.00 -3.52
C PRO A 346 6.64 -10.54 -2.58
N ILE A 347 6.63 -11.01 -1.34
CA ILE A 347 7.70 -10.78 -0.37
C ILE A 347 8.29 -12.12 0.04
N TYR A 348 9.61 -12.24 -0.02
CA TYR A 348 10.39 -13.26 0.62
C TYR A 348 11.15 -12.64 1.79
N ASP A 349 10.95 -13.19 2.98
CA ASP A 349 11.70 -12.83 4.17
C ASP A 349 12.42 -14.07 4.70
N PRO A 350 13.76 -14.09 4.75
CA PRO A 350 14.50 -15.23 5.28
C PRO A 350 14.24 -15.47 6.77
N GLY A 351 13.66 -14.47 7.48
CA GLY A 351 13.44 -14.56 8.92
C GLY A 351 14.72 -14.77 9.73
N GLU A 352 14.62 -14.73 11.01
CA GLU A 352 15.73 -15.11 11.89
C GLU A 352 15.76 -16.63 12.12
N HIS A 353 14.58 -17.24 12.31
CA HIS A 353 14.42 -18.67 12.62
C HIS A 353 13.60 -19.41 11.55
N THR A 354 12.54 -18.80 11.03
CA THR A 354 11.65 -19.41 10.05
C THR A 354 11.44 -18.43 8.90
N PRO A 355 11.75 -18.86 7.65
CA PRO A 355 11.46 -18.04 6.47
C PRO A 355 9.97 -17.97 6.23
N ASN A 356 9.52 -16.83 5.70
CA ASN A 356 8.13 -16.66 5.30
C ASN A 356 7.99 -16.03 3.92
N LEU A 357 6.86 -16.30 3.30
CA LEU A 357 6.40 -15.66 2.08
C LEU A 357 5.16 -14.84 2.40
N ARG A 358 5.09 -13.64 1.87
CA ARG A 358 3.93 -12.77 2.07
C ARG A 358 3.42 -12.23 0.76
N LEU A 359 2.12 -12.18 0.64
CA LEU A 359 1.42 -11.35 -0.33
C LEU A 359 1.22 -9.98 0.29
N GLU A 360 1.81 -8.95 -0.31
CA GLU A 360 1.67 -7.56 0.09
C GLU A 360 0.70 -6.85 -0.86
N ASN A 361 -0.47 -6.49 -0.37
CA ASN A 361 -1.48 -5.73 -1.10
C ASN A 361 -1.26 -4.24 -0.90
N ARG A 362 -0.97 -3.50 -1.98
CA ARG A 362 -0.64 -2.06 -2.01
C ARG A 362 -1.73 -1.21 -2.66
N ILE A 363 -2.88 -1.79 -2.90
CA ILE A 363 -3.98 -1.17 -3.65
C ILE A 363 -4.65 -0.06 -2.85
N LEU A 364 -4.78 -0.27 -1.54
CA LEU A 364 -5.54 0.60 -0.65
C LEU A 364 -4.86 1.95 -0.43
N PRO A 365 -5.57 3.08 -0.55
CA PRO A 365 -5.11 4.36 -0.01
C PRO A 365 -5.10 4.36 1.51
N ALA A 366 -4.35 5.28 2.12
CA ALA A 366 -4.44 5.54 3.56
C ALA A 366 -5.84 6.06 3.95
N GLY A 367 -6.37 5.62 5.07
CA GLY A 367 -7.63 6.09 5.67
C GLY A 367 -8.92 5.48 5.11
N PRO A 368 -10.07 6.17 5.26
CA PRO A 368 -10.18 7.43 5.99
C PRO A 368 -10.13 7.31 7.52
N THR A 369 -10.67 6.25 8.13
CA THR A 369 -10.60 5.99 9.59
C THR A 369 -9.94 4.65 9.87
N VAL A 370 -9.55 4.40 11.12
CA VAL A 370 -9.02 3.09 11.52
C VAL A 370 -10.08 2.00 11.31
N LEU A 371 -11.35 2.30 11.63
CA LEU A 371 -12.44 1.36 11.39
C LEU A 371 -12.59 1.02 9.90
N ASP A 372 -12.49 2.02 9.01
CA ASP A 372 -12.53 1.81 7.56
C ASP A 372 -11.35 0.97 7.06
N ILE A 373 -10.13 1.20 7.59
CA ILE A 373 -8.92 0.44 7.26
C ILE A 373 -9.10 -1.04 7.64
N VAL A 374 -9.56 -1.32 8.87
CA VAL A 374 -9.74 -2.70 9.34
C VAL A 374 -10.90 -3.39 8.61
N ALA A 375 -11.96 -2.67 8.25
CA ALA A 375 -13.03 -3.19 7.41
C ALA A 375 -12.51 -3.57 6.00
N ASN A 376 -11.67 -2.72 5.40
CA ASN A 376 -11.01 -3.04 4.13
C ASN A 376 -10.10 -4.28 4.24
N ALA A 377 -9.36 -4.40 5.35
CA ALA A 377 -8.52 -5.56 5.63
C ALA A 377 -9.35 -6.84 5.79
N ALA A 378 -10.46 -6.79 6.54
CA ALA A 378 -11.39 -7.91 6.69
C ALA A 378 -11.95 -8.37 5.34
N PHE A 379 -12.39 -7.43 4.51
CA PHE A 379 -12.87 -7.73 3.15
C PHE A 379 -11.78 -8.39 2.31
N PHE A 380 -10.55 -7.84 2.31
CA PHE A 380 -9.43 -8.39 1.56
C PHE A 380 -9.09 -9.81 2.00
N TYR A 381 -8.86 -10.05 3.28
CA TYR A 381 -8.46 -11.37 3.78
C TYR A 381 -9.57 -12.41 3.57
N GLY A 382 -10.82 -12.04 3.85
CA GLY A 382 -11.98 -12.91 3.63
C GLY A 382 -12.16 -13.30 2.17
N MET A 383 -12.06 -12.34 1.26
CA MET A 383 -12.19 -12.61 -0.17
C MET A 383 -11.03 -13.44 -0.72
N VAL A 384 -9.78 -13.13 -0.34
CA VAL A 384 -8.61 -13.92 -0.77
C VAL A 384 -8.76 -15.36 -0.28
N GLN A 385 -9.15 -15.58 0.98
CA GLN A 385 -9.37 -16.92 1.52
C GLN A 385 -10.45 -17.67 0.74
N HIS A 386 -11.62 -17.09 0.59
CA HIS A 386 -12.74 -17.72 -0.12
C HIS A 386 -12.40 -18.09 -1.57
N LEU A 387 -11.72 -17.18 -2.30
CA LEU A 387 -11.41 -17.43 -3.70
C LEU A 387 -10.27 -18.42 -3.89
N ARG A 388 -9.24 -18.43 -3.03
CA ARG A 388 -8.09 -19.34 -3.16
C ARG A 388 -8.44 -20.78 -2.88
N THR A 389 -9.46 -21.03 -2.03
CA THR A 389 -9.91 -22.38 -1.63
C THR A 389 -11.04 -22.93 -2.52
N ALA A 390 -11.53 -22.14 -3.50
CA ALA A 390 -12.64 -22.53 -4.34
C ALA A 390 -12.29 -23.71 -5.28
N ASP A 391 -13.11 -24.75 -5.33
CA ASP A 391 -12.96 -25.92 -6.22
C ASP A 391 -12.84 -25.54 -7.72
N ARG A 392 -13.47 -24.43 -8.09
CA ARG A 392 -13.45 -23.88 -9.46
C ARG A 392 -12.91 -22.45 -9.43
N PRO A 393 -11.59 -22.29 -9.49
CA PRO A 393 -10.95 -20.99 -9.35
C PRO A 393 -11.48 -19.96 -10.36
N LEU A 394 -11.80 -18.76 -9.89
CA LEU A 394 -12.43 -17.72 -10.71
C LEU A 394 -11.51 -17.24 -11.84
N TRP A 395 -10.18 -17.23 -11.61
CA TRP A 395 -9.18 -16.83 -12.62
C TRP A 395 -9.12 -17.79 -13.83
N THR A 396 -9.69 -18.99 -13.76
CA THR A 396 -9.80 -19.89 -14.93
C THR A 396 -10.91 -19.46 -15.89
N ARG A 397 -11.80 -18.55 -15.47
CA ARG A 397 -12.97 -18.08 -16.22
C ARG A 397 -12.97 -16.55 -16.44
N LEU A 398 -11.96 -15.85 -15.97
CA LEU A 398 -11.77 -14.42 -16.14
C LEU A 398 -10.47 -14.17 -16.91
N ALA A 399 -10.55 -13.49 -18.04
CA ALA A 399 -9.33 -13.04 -18.72
C ALA A 399 -8.56 -12.06 -17.82
N PHE A 400 -7.24 -12.20 -17.75
CA PHE A 400 -6.40 -11.31 -16.93
C PHE A 400 -6.59 -9.83 -17.31
N LYS A 401 -6.72 -9.57 -18.63
CA LYS A 401 -7.00 -8.22 -19.13
C LYS A 401 -8.33 -7.66 -18.58
N SER A 402 -9.36 -8.47 -18.46
CA SER A 402 -10.64 -8.01 -17.89
C SER A 402 -10.52 -7.64 -16.42
N ALA A 403 -9.71 -8.37 -15.63
CA ALA A 403 -9.40 -8.00 -14.26
C ALA A 403 -8.65 -6.65 -14.19
N ALA A 404 -7.68 -6.43 -15.08
CA ALA A 404 -6.94 -5.17 -15.17
C ALA A 404 -7.82 -4.00 -15.63
N ASP A 405 -8.71 -4.22 -16.61
CA ASP A 405 -9.66 -3.19 -17.08
C ASP A 405 -10.66 -2.82 -15.98
N ASN A 406 -11.21 -3.81 -15.26
CA ASN A 406 -12.05 -3.58 -14.09
C ASN A 406 -11.33 -2.74 -13.01
N PHE A 407 -10.06 -3.07 -12.71
CA PHE A 407 -9.27 -2.34 -11.73
C PHE A 407 -9.10 -0.86 -12.10
N LEU A 408 -8.77 -0.56 -13.36
CA LEU A 408 -8.62 0.81 -13.82
C LEU A 408 -9.95 1.58 -13.85
N ALA A 409 -11.05 0.92 -14.25
CA ALA A 409 -12.38 1.52 -14.20
C ALA A 409 -12.76 1.89 -12.76
N CYS A 410 -12.57 0.97 -11.81
CA CYS A 410 -12.86 1.20 -10.40
C CYS A 410 -11.95 2.26 -9.75
N ALA A 411 -10.68 2.34 -10.15
CA ALA A 411 -9.79 3.41 -9.70
C ALA A 411 -10.24 4.79 -10.20
N ARG A 412 -10.76 4.86 -11.44
CA ARG A 412 -11.22 6.12 -12.04
C ARG A 412 -12.56 6.56 -11.47
N ASP A 413 -13.54 5.68 -11.42
CA ASP A 413 -14.94 6.02 -11.17
C ASP A 413 -15.46 5.53 -9.79
N GLY A 414 -14.60 4.85 -8.98
CA GLY A 414 -14.97 4.38 -7.65
C GLY A 414 -16.17 3.44 -7.64
N LEU A 415 -17.10 3.66 -6.74
CA LEU A 415 -18.33 2.85 -6.57
C LEU A 415 -19.36 3.06 -7.71
N GLU A 416 -19.21 4.12 -8.52
CA GLU A 416 -20.04 4.36 -9.71
C GLU A 416 -19.67 3.44 -10.89
N SER A 417 -18.62 2.62 -10.77
CA SER A 417 -18.10 1.78 -11.85
C SER A 417 -18.99 0.59 -12.17
N THR A 418 -18.96 0.17 -13.44
CA THR A 418 -19.45 -1.13 -13.90
C THR A 418 -18.27 -2.05 -14.20
N VAL A 419 -18.35 -3.31 -13.79
CA VAL A 419 -17.31 -4.32 -13.95
C VAL A 419 -17.85 -5.57 -14.62
N TYR A 420 -17.00 -6.28 -15.37
CA TYR A 420 -17.32 -7.61 -15.86
C TYR A 420 -17.00 -8.67 -14.80
N TRP A 421 -17.98 -9.50 -14.43
CA TRP A 421 -17.81 -10.58 -13.48
C TRP A 421 -18.23 -11.93 -14.07
N PRO A 422 -17.38 -12.99 -13.96
CA PRO A 422 -17.66 -14.30 -14.56
C PRO A 422 -18.94 -14.93 -14.02
N GLY A 423 -19.82 -15.38 -14.94
CA GLY A 423 -21.10 -15.98 -14.60
C GLY A 423 -22.24 -15.00 -14.33
N ILE A 424 -21.93 -13.68 -14.29
CA ILE A 424 -22.92 -12.60 -14.11
C ILE A 424 -22.96 -11.71 -15.36
N GLY A 425 -21.78 -11.37 -15.91
CA GLY A 425 -21.64 -10.40 -16.98
C GLY A 425 -21.26 -9.02 -16.43
N GLU A 426 -21.67 -7.93 -17.13
CA GLU A 426 -21.49 -6.57 -16.63
C GLU A 426 -22.46 -6.27 -15.49
N ILE A 427 -21.94 -5.71 -14.39
CA ILE A 427 -22.69 -5.40 -13.18
C ILE A 427 -22.12 -4.14 -12.53
N PRO A 428 -22.92 -3.24 -11.94
CA PRO A 428 -22.45 -2.17 -11.08
C PRO A 428 -21.64 -2.75 -9.93
N VAL A 429 -20.44 -2.19 -9.68
CA VAL A 429 -19.54 -2.74 -8.66
C VAL A 429 -20.14 -2.70 -7.26
N ALA A 430 -20.92 -1.66 -6.93
CA ALA A 430 -21.62 -1.55 -5.65
C ALA A 430 -22.63 -2.72 -5.45
N GLU A 431 -23.39 -3.06 -6.49
CA GLU A 431 -24.32 -4.20 -6.49
C GLU A 431 -23.59 -5.53 -6.33
N LEU A 432 -22.49 -5.72 -7.10
CA LEU A 432 -21.62 -6.90 -6.99
C LEU A 432 -21.13 -7.10 -5.56
N ILE A 433 -20.61 -6.03 -4.93
CA ILE A 433 -20.10 -6.06 -3.56
C ILE A 433 -21.18 -6.51 -2.60
N VAL A 434 -22.34 -5.84 -2.60
CA VAL A 434 -23.41 -6.10 -1.64
C VAL A 434 -24.01 -7.50 -1.79
N ARG A 435 -24.31 -7.91 -3.03
CA ARG A 435 -25.04 -9.16 -3.29
C ARG A 435 -24.16 -10.40 -3.30
N HIS A 436 -22.90 -10.26 -3.70
CA HIS A 436 -22.05 -11.42 -3.94
C HIS A 436 -20.77 -11.43 -3.10
N LEU A 437 -20.02 -10.32 -3.05
CA LEU A 437 -18.68 -10.36 -2.45
C LEU A 437 -18.70 -10.30 -0.93
N VAL A 438 -19.57 -9.51 -0.31
CA VAL A 438 -19.71 -9.45 1.16
C VAL A 438 -20.09 -10.81 1.75
N PRO A 439 -21.07 -11.57 1.22
CA PRO A 439 -21.34 -12.93 1.68
C PRO A 439 -20.14 -13.88 1.50
N GLN A 440 -19.39 -13.77 0.38
CA GLN A 440 -18.21 -14.58 0.13
C GLN A 440 -17.05 -14.25 1.08
N ALA A 441 -16.83 -12.95 1.36
CA ALA A 441 -15.85 -12.52 2.33
C ALA A 441 -16.17 -13.04 3.74
N ALA A 442 -17.45 -13.09 4.12
CA ALA A 442 -17.87 -13.64 5.40
C ALA A 442 -17.52 -15.13 5.52
N LEU A 443 -17.75 -15.93 4.46
CA LEU A 443 -17.35 -17.34 4.43
C LEU A 443 -15.83 -17.51 4.57
N GLY A 444 -15.04 -16.72 3.85
CA GLY A 444 -13.58 -16.78 3.97
C GLY A 444 -13.07 -16.38 5.36
N LEU A 445 -13.66 -15.38 6.01
CA LEU A 445 -13.31 -15.01 7.39
C LEU A 445 -13.71 -16.10 8.40
N GLN A 446 -14.83 -16.79 8.18
CA GLN A 446 -15.21 -17.96 9.00
C GLN A 446 -14.21 -19.10 8.85
N GLU A 447 -13.74 -19.38 7.63
CA GLU A 447 -12.67 -20.37 7.37
C GLU A 447 -11.37 -20.00 8.08
N LEU A 448 -11.05 -18.72 8.19
CA LEU A 448 -9.89 -18.21 8.94
C LEU A 448 -10.11 -18.18 10.46
N GLY A 449 -11.28 -18.59 10.93
CA GLY A 449 -11.62 -18.67 12.35
C GLY A 449 -11.83 -17.33 13.05
N VAL A 450 -12.19 -16.28 12.30
CA VAL A 450 -12.50 -14.96 12.86
C VAL A 450 -13.83 -15.01 13.64
N ASP A 451 -13.91 -14.32 14.76
CA ASP A 451 -15.12 -14.25 15.59
C ASP A 451 -16.31 -13.69 14.79
N GLN A 452 -17.47 -14.38 14.85
CA GLN A 452 -18.66 -14.03 14.08
C GLN A 452 -19.11 -12.57 14.26
N GLN A 453 -19.04 -12.03 15.48
CA GLN A 453 -19.40 -10.63 15.76
C GLN A 453 -18.48 -9.64 15.06
N LEU A 454 -17.20 -9.99 14.86
CA LEU A 454 -16.24 -9.15 14.15
C LEU A 454 -16.46 -9.23 12.64
N ILE A 455 -16.79 -10.41 12.12
CA ILE A 455 -17.18 -10.57 10.71
C ILE A 455 -18.37 -9.66 10.39
N GLU A 456 -19.41 -9.70 11.18
CA GLU A 456 -20.58 -8.83 11.02
C GLU A 456 -20.19 -7.35 11.10
N ARG A 457 -19.48 -6.95 12.17
CA ARG A 457 -19.07 -5.56 12.40
C ARG A 457 -18.33 -4.96 11.20
N TYR A 458 -17.28 -5.62 10.71
CA TYR A 458 -16.44 -5.03 9.68
C TYR A 458 -17.06 -5.16 8.28
N LEU A 459 -17.75 -6.25 7.99
CA LEU A 459 -18.41 -6.40 6.69
C LEU A 459 -19.69 -5.57 6.57
N ASP A 460 -20.32 -5.17 7.68
CA ASP A 460 -21.40 -4.18 7.65
C ASP A 460 -20.90 -2.80 7.23
N VAL A 461 -19.71 -2.38 7.68
CA VAL A 461 -19.07 -1.14 7.18
C VAL A 461 -18.88 -1.19 5.66
N ILE A 462 -18.40 -2.32 5.13
CA ILE A 462 -18.22 -2.53 3.69
C ILE A 462 -19.55 -2.50 2.94
N ARG A 463 -20.56 -3.19 3.47
CA ARG A 463 -21.91 -3.25 2.89
C ARG A 463 -22.57 -1.88 2.81
N GLU A 464 -22.55 -1.13 3.93
CA GLU A 464 -23.18 0.19 3.99
C GLU A 464 -22.43 1.20 3.13
N ARG A 465 -21.10 1.15 3.06
CA ARG A 465 -20.30 1.99 2.17
C ARG A 465 -20.67 1.75 0.69
N ALA A 466 -20.83 0.48 0.29
CA ALA A 466 -21.26 0.14 -1.06
C ALA A 466 -22.72 0.53 -1.32
N ARG A 467 -23.60 0.42 -0.32
CA ARG A 467 -25.03 0.75 -0.43
C ARG A 467 -25.30 2.24 -0.53
N THR A 468 -24.51 3.04 0.19
CA THR A 468 -24.59 4.52 0.15
C THR A 468 -23.77 5.12 -0.97
N GLU A 469 -22.91 4.30 -1.62
CA GLU A 469 -21.92 4.72 -2.60
C GLU A 469 -20.99 5.84 -2.08
N GLN A 470 -20.83 5.93 -0.74
CA GLN A 470 -20.00 6.94 -0.09
C GLN A 470 -18.71 6.34 0.46
N ASN A 471 -17.60 6.57 -0.26
CA ASN A 471 -16.22 6.34 0.19
C ASN A 471 -15.51 7.68 0.45
N GLY A 472 -14.23 7.64 0.81
CA GLY A 472 -13.46 8.85 1.08
C GLY A 472 -13.39 9.81 -0.11
N ALA A 473 -13.32 9.29 -1.33
CA ALA A 473 -13.25 10.10 -2.55
C ALA A 473 -14.59 10.79 -2.86
N SER A 474 -15.69 10.03 -2.85
CA SER A 474 -17.01 10.59 -3.14
C SER A 474 -17.42 11.65 -2.11
N TRP A 475 -17.09 11.43 -0.82
CA TRP A 475 -17.30 12.43 0.22
C TRP A 475 -16.48 13.70 -0.02
N GLN A 476 -15.18 13.57 -0.31
CA GLN A 476 -14.31 14.73 -0.58
C GLN A 476 -14.80 15.54 -1.79
N ILE A 477 -15.17 14.88 -2.89
CA ILE A 477 -15.70 15.54 -4.09
C ILE A 477 -16.99 16.29 -3.79
N SER A 478 -17.92 15.66 -3.06
CA SER A 478 -19.21 16.24 -2.73
C SER A 478 -19.08 17.43 -1.76
N TYR A 479 -18.20 17.30 -0.76
CA TYR A 479 -17.96 18.36 0.21
C TYR A 479 -17.23 19.55 -0.41
N LEU A 480 -16.24 19.32 -1.29
CA LEU A 480 -15.57 20.39 -2.03
C LEU A 480 -16.56 21.19 -2.88
N ARG A 481 -17.41 20.49 -3.65
CA ARG A 481 -18.43 21.15 -4.49
C ARG A 481 -19.35 22.01 -3.65
N ARG A 482 -19.83 21.49 -2.51
CA ARG A 482 -20.67 22.25 -1.59
C ARG A 482 -19.98 23.56 -1.13
N LEU A 483 -18.72 23.48 -0.68
CA LEU A 483 -17.98 24.66 -0.23
C LEU A 483 -17.80 25.72 -1.34
N GLU A 484 -17.57 25.28 -2.57
CA GLU A 484 -17.49 26.18 -3.75
C GLU A 484 -18.84 26.80 -4.09
N ASP A 485 -19.95 26.03 -4.00
CA ASP A 485 -21.31 26.54 -4.18
C ASP A 485 -21.70 27.55 -3.09
N GLU A 486 -21.14 27.43 -1.89
CA GLU A 486 -21.26 28.40 -0.79
C GLU A 486 -20.38 29.66 -0.99
N GLY A 487 -19.55 29.68 -2.04
CA GLY A 487 -18.77 30.84 -2.48
C GLY A 487 -17.32 30.89 -1.99
N LEU A 488 -16.78 29.79 -1.42
CA LEU A 488 -15.36 29.70 -1.12
C LEU A 488 -14.54 29.56 -2.41
N ASP A 489 -13.39 30.25 -2.48
CA ASP A 489 -12.43 29.95 -3.52
C ASP A 489 -11.82 28.54 -3.33
N ARG A 490 -11.30 27.94 -4.41
CA ARG A 490 -10.78 26.56 -4.42
C ARG A 490 -9.78 26.31 -3.28
N ARG A 491 -8.91 27.24 -2.95
CA ARG A 491 -7.86 27.04 -1.94
C ARG A 491 -8.43 27.07 -0.53
N ALA A 492 -9.31 28.01 -0.26
CA ALA A 492 -10.04 28.08 1.01
C ALA A 492 -10.93 26.84 1.18
N ALA A 493 -11.62 26.41 0.12
CA ALA A 493 -12.44 25.21 0.13
C ALA A 493 -11.62 23.93 0.41
N LEU A 494 -10.43 23.80 -0.19
CA LEU A 494 -9.54 22.64 0.07
C LEU A 494 -8.99 22.63 1.50
N ALA A 495 -8.64 23.77 2.06
CA ALA A 495 -8.20 23.86 3.46
C ALA A 495 -9.34 23.48 4.42
N GLU A 496 -10.55 23.99 4.19
CA GLU A 496 -11.74 23.67 5.00
C GLU A 496 -12.17 22.19 4.84
N LEU A 497 -12.14 21.65 3.61
CA LEU A 497 -12.36 20.24 3.35
C LEU A 497 -11.39 19.38 4.17
N THR A 498 -10.09 19.71 4.15
CA THR A 498 -9.07 18.92 4.84
C THR A 498 -9.26 19.02 6.35
N ARG A 499 -9.66 20.19 6.87
CA ARG A 499 -9.99 20.38 8.28
C ARG A 499 -11.19 19.51 8.70
N LYS A 500 -12.27 19.53 7.93
CA LYS A 500 -13.48 18.72 8.22
C LYS A 500 -13.18 17.22 8.09
N TYR A 501 -12.41 16.83 7.09
CA TYR A 501 -11.94 15.47 6.91
C TYR A 501 -11.15 14.98 8.15
N TRP A 502 -10.18 15.78 8.63
CA TRP A 502 -9.40 15.48 9.83
C TRP A 502 -10.27 15.31 11.07
N GLN A 503 -11.28 16.16 11.26
CA GLN A 503 -12.24 16.03 12.36
C GLN A 503 -13.04 14.74 12.27
N ASN A 504 -13.55 14.40 11.10
CA ASN A 504 -14.30 13.17 10.88
C ASN A 504 -13.41 11.93 11.05
N MET A 505 -12.18 11.94 10.53
CA MET A 505 -11.19 10.90 10.72
C MET A 505 -10.95 10.60 12.21
N ASN A 506 -10.74 11.64 13.02
CA ASN A 506 -10.49 11.51 14.46
C ASN A 506 -11.72 11.03 15.25
N SER A 507 -12.94 11.20 14.74
CA SER A 507 -14.14 10.62 15.35
C SER A 507 -14.18 9.10 15.25
N ASN A 508 -13.44 8.51 14.29
CA ASN A 508 -13.48 7.11 13.92
C ASN A 508 -14.86 6.59 13.48
N ALA A 509 -15.81 7.48 13.18
CA ALA A 509 -17.06 7.10 12.52
C ALA A 509 -16.76 6.66 11.08
N PRO A 510 -17.33 5.54 10.59
CA PRO A 510 -17.04 5.05 9.26
C PRO A 510 -17.48 6.06 8.20
N VAL A 511 -16.75 6.13 7.10
CA VAL A 511 -16.90 7.20 6.10
C VAL A 511 -18.31 7.31 5.50
N HIS A 512 -19.05 6.20 5.43
CA HIS A 512 -20.43 6.21 4.91
C HIS A 512 -21.43 6.94 5.82
N GLU A 513 -21.06 7.23 7.07
CA GLU A 513 -21.84 8.02 8.01
C GLU A 513 -21.46 9.51 8.01
N TRP A 514 -20.40 9.90 7.30
CA TRP A 514 -19.94 11.29 7.28
C TRP A 514 -20.95 12.19 6.56
N ARG A 515 -21.40 13.22 7.27
CA ARG A 515 -22.35 14.17 6.71
C ARG A 515 -21.64 15.28 5.93
N LEU A 516 -22.37 15.90 5.04
CA LEU A 516 -21.87 17.06 4.28
C LEU A 516 -22.13 18.39 5.00
N ASP A 517 -22.92 18.41 6.07
CA ASP A 517 -23.24 19.60 6.89
C ASP A 517 -22.13 19.95 7.90
#